data_3d292ff791e42e8e813f697e84cb97b4
#
_entry.id   3d292ff791e42e8e813f697e84cb97b4
#
_cell.length_a   1.000
_cell.length_b   1.000
_cell.length_c   1.000
_cell.angle_alpha   90.00
_cell.angle_beta   90.00
_cell.angle_gamma   90.00
#
_symmetry.space_group_name_H-M   'P 1'
#
loop_
_entity.id
_entity.type
_entity.pdbx_description
1 polymer ?
#
loop_
_entity_poly.entity_id
_entity_poly.type
_entity_poly.pdbx_seq_one_letter_code
_entity_poly.pdbx_strand_id
1 'polypeptide(L)'
;FYIMFAFRQVPHPFRYGASAVVAMMHDITIIFGFIAITGLLFGWEVDALFLTAALTVAGFSLQDTIVVFDRIRENTRRYPLEDYETLVNRSVLETVHRSLATQLNAMFVLVAILLFGGASIRHFIAVLFIGLLSGTYSSLFNAVPLLVAWEKRAEAA
;
A
#
# COMPACT_ATOMS: atom_id res chain seq x y z
N PHE A 1 -11.76 -6.56 -7.93
CA PHE A 1 -12.64 -6.33 -9.10
C PHE A 1 -12.58 -4.88 -9.58
N TYR A 2 -12.76 -3.87 -8.70
CA TYR A 2 -12.72 -2.46 -9.09
C TYR A 2 -11.41 -2.06 -9.79
N ILE A 3 -10.25 -2.45 -9.23
CA ILE A 3 -8.93 -2.18 -9.82
C ILE A 3 -8.81 -2.83 -11.20
N MET A 4 -9.22 -4.08 -11.37
CA MET A 4 -9.21 -4.76 -12.67
C MET A 4 -10.07 -4.03 -13.70
N PHE A 5 -11.25 -3.52 -13.30
CA PHE A 5 -12.11 -2.75 -14.16
C PHE A 5 -11.51 -1.37 -14.50
N ALA A 6 -10.94 -0.67 -13.52
CA ALA A 6 -10.28 0.62 -13.73
C ALA A 6 -9.05 0.52 -14.66
N PHE A 7 -8.34 -0.60 -14.61
CA PHE A 7 -7.13 -0.86 -15.41
C PHE A 7 -7.40 -1.73 -16.66
N ARG A 8 -8.67 -1.89 -17.10
CA ARG A 8 -9.04 -2.69 -18.28
C ARG A 8 -8.36 -2.29 -19.59
N GLN A 9 -7.75 -1.10 -19.65
CA GLN A 9 -7.09 -0.58 -20.85
C GLN A 9 -5.58 -0.90 -20.90
N VAL A 10 -5.04 -1.57 -19.88
CA VAL A 10 -3.64 -2.02 -19.83
C VAL A 10 -3.57 -3.49 -20.26
N PRO A 11 -2.49 -3.94 -20.90
CA PRO A 11 -2.25 -5.37 -21.06
C PRO A 11 -2.31 -6.06 -19.67
N HIS A 12 -3.06 -7.15 -19.58
CA HIS A 12 -3.17 -7.96 -18.36
C HIS A 12 -3.68 -7.25 -17.07
N PRO A 13 -4.87 -6.63 -17.07
CA PRO A 13 -5.40 -5.90 -15.91
C PRO A 13 -5.54 -6.75 -14.65
N PHE A 14 -5.64 -8.07 -14.78
CA PHE A 14 -5.65 -9.02 -13.67
C PHE A 14 -4.37 -8.94 -12.82
N ARG A 15 -3.20 -8.77 -13.44
CA ARG A 15 -1.92 -8.70 -12.72
C ARG A 15 -1.83 -7.48 -11.83
N TYR A 16 -2.31 -6.34 -12.29
CA TYR A 16 -2.41 -5.10 -11.49
C TYR A 16 -3.31 -5.29 -10.28
N GLY A 17 -4.50 -5.86 -10.48
CA GLY A 17 -5.43 -6.14 -9.40
C GLY A 17 -4.88 -7.14 -8.37
N ALA A 18 -4.27 -8.22 -8.83
CA ALA A 18 -3.71 -9.25 -7.96
C ALA A 18 -2.49 -8.72 -7.16
N SER A 19 -1.58 -7.96 -7.79
CA SER A 19 -0.43 -7.35 -7.10
C SER A 19 -0.87 -6.39 -6.01
N ALA A 20 -1.91 -5.56 -6.27
CA ALA A 20 -2.49 -4.68 -5.26
C ALA A 20 -3.13 -5.46 -4.09
N VAL A 21 -3.83 -6.55 -4.37
CA VAL A 21 -4.43 -7.40 -3.32
C VAL A 21 -3.35 -8.07 -2.47
N VAL A 22 -2.28 -8.58 -3.08
CA VAL A 22 -1.16 -9.19 -2.35
C VAL A 22 -0.49 -8.17 -1.44
N ALA A 23 -0.23 -6.96 -1.91
CA ALA A 23 0.33 -5.88 -1.09
C ALA A 23 -0.60 -5.52 0.08
N MET A 24 -1.90 -5.38 -0.17
CA MET A 24 -2.90 -5.13 0.88
C MET A 24 -2.94 -6.27 1.91
N MET A 25 -2.91 -7.54 1.48
CA MET A 25 -2.89 -8.69 2.39
C MET A 25 -1.63 -8.72 3.25
N HIS A 26 -0.48 -8.34 2.69
CA HIS A 26 0.75 -8.15 3.45
C HIS A 26 0.54 -7.12 4.57
N ASP A 27 -0.01 -5.93 4.28
CA ASP A 27 -0.20 -4.87 5.27
C ASP A 27 -1.19 -5.27 6.37
N ILE A 28 -2.27 -5.94 5.99
CA ILE A 28 -3.22 -6.51 6.95
C ILE A 28 -2.53 -7.54 7.85
N THR A 29 -1.67 -8.39 7.29
CA THR A 29 -0.92 -9.38 8.08
C THR A 29 0.01 -8.71 9.08
N ILE A 30 0.68 -7.62 8.70
CA ILE A 30 1.55 -6.85 9.59
C ILE A 30 0.77 -6.27 10.77
N ILE A 31 -0.39 -5.65 10.56
CA ILE A 31 -1.18 -5.10 11.67
C ILE A 31 -1.79 -6.18 12.56
N PHE A 32 -2.19 -7.34 12.02
CA PHE A 32 -2.61 -8.48 12.83
C PHE A 32 -1.44 -9.06 13.65
N GLY A 33 -0.25 -9.14 13.06
CA GLY A 33 0.96 -9.52 13.78
C GLY A 33 1.29 -8.53 14.90
N PHE A 34 1.18 -7.23 14.64
CA PHE A 34 1.40 -6.20 15.63
C PHE A 34 0.43 -6.31 16.82
N ILE A 35 -0.88 -6.43 16.56
CA ILE A 35 -1.85 -6.56 17.64
C ILE A 35 -1.71 -7.88 18.41
N ALA A 36 -1.29 -8.97 17.74
CA ALA A 36 -1.04 -10.24 18.42
C ALA A 36 0.16 -10.12 19.38
N ILE A 37 1.26 -9.49 18.96
CA ILE A 37 2.44 -9.25 19.80
C ILE A 37 2.10 -8.33 20.97
N THR A 38 1.43 -7.20 20.71
CA THR A 38 1.05 -6.25 21.76
C THR A 38 -0.02 -6.83 22.70
N GLY A 39 -0.89 -7.69 22.20
CA GLY A 39 -1.83 -8.46 23.00
C GLY A 39 -1.13 -9.37 24.01
N LEU A 40 -0.11 -10.11 23.57
CA LEU A 40 0.70 -11.00 24.43
C LEU A 40 1.53 -10.22 25.46
N LEU A 41 2.09 -9.08 25.08
CA LEU A 41 3.02 -8.31 25.92
C LEU A 41 2.31 -7.31 26.86
N PHE A 42 1.23 -6.69 26.38
CA PHE A 42 0.56 -5.57 27.06
C PHE A 42 -0.91 -5.81 27.32
N GLY A 43 -1.45 -6.97 26.92
CA GLY A 43 -2.87 -7.29 27.10
C GLY A 43 -3.80 -6.47 26.21
N TRP A 44 -3.34 -6.02 25.03
CA TRP A 44 -4.21 -5.30 24.10
C TRP A 44 -5.24 -6.22 23.48
N GLU A 45 -6.49 -5.79 23.45
CA GLU A 45 -7.59 -6.57 22.93
C GLU A 45 -7.99 -6.11 21.51
N VAL A 46 -8.51 -7.04 20.74
CA VAL A 46 -9.11 -6.76 19.43
C VAL A 46 -10.54 -6.27 19.65
N ASP A 47 -10.78 -5.01 19.32
CA ASP A 47 -12.06 -4.34 19.45
C ASP A 47 -12.57 -3.78 18.11
N ALA A 48 -13.72 -3.09 18.13
CA ALA A 48 -14.27 -2.46 16.94
C ALA A 48 -13.38 -1.34 16.37
N LEU A 49 -12.58 -0.67 17.21
CA LEU A 49 -11.64 0.34 16.77
C LEU A 49 -10.48 -0.30 16.00
N PHE A 50 -10.01 -1.48 16.43
CA PHE A 50 -9.02 -2.24 15.67
C PHE A 50 -9.51 -2.62 14.27
N LEU A 51 -10.76 -3.09 14.14
CA LEU A 51 -11.34 -3.40 12.83
C LEU A 51 -11.43 -2.16 11.95
N THR A 52 -11.80 -1.01 12.53
CA THR A 52 -11.82 0.27 11.83
C THR A 52 -10.43 0.67 11.36
N ALA A 53 -9.41 0.50 12.20
CA ALA A 53 -8.02 0.74 11.82
C ALA A 53 -7.58 -0.18 10.66
N ALA A 54 -7.90 -1.46 10.72
CA ALA A 54 -7.57 -2.43 9.68
C ALA A 54 -8.17 -2.05 8.32
N LEU A 55 -9.45 -1.67 8.29
CA LEU A 55 -10.12 -1.20 7.08
C LEU A 55 -9.52 0.11 6.55
N THR A 56 -9.17 1.02 7.44
CA THR A 56 -8.53 2.29 7.08
C THR A 56 -7.14 2.06 6.47
N VAL A 57 -6.32 1.20 7.07
CA VAL A 57 -5.00 0.81 6.54
C VAL A 57 -5.14 0.17 5.17
N ALA A 58 -6.09 -0.76 4.99
CA ALA A 58 -6.36 -1.37 3.69
C ALA A 58 -6.70 -0.30 2.62
N GLY A 59 -7.51 0.69 2.98
CA GLY A 59 -7.85 1.81 2.10
C GLY A 59 -6.65 2.66 1.70
N PHE A 60 -5.79 3.04 2.66
CA PHE A 60 -4.56 3.81 2.40
C PHE A 60 -3.57 3.02 1.54
N SER A 61 -3.34 1.74 1.85
CA SER A 61 -2.44 0.88 1.08
C SER A 61 -2.89 0.74 -0.38
N LEU A 62 -4.18 0.50 -0.61
CA LEU A 62 -4.74 0.44 -1.96
C LEU A 62 -4.64 1.77 -2.69
N GLN A 63 -4.93 2.89 -2.02
CA GLN A 63 -4.86 4.23 -2.62
C GLN A 63 -3.45 4.51 -3.14
N ASP A 64 -2.42 4.25 -2.36
CA ASP A 64 -1.03 4.51 -2.73
C ASP A 64 -0.60 3.60 -3.90
N THR A 65 -0.92 2.32 -3.84
CA THR A 65 -0.67 1.36 -4.94
C THR A 65 -1.36 1.79 -6.24
N ILE A 66 -2.61 2.25 -6.18
CA ILE A 66 -3.35 2.71 -7.36
C ILE A 66 -2.69 3.93 -8.00
N VAL A 67 -2.16 4.87 -7.21
CA VAL A 67 -1.46 6.06 -7.73
C VAL A 67 -0.23 5.66 -8.55
N VAL A 68 0.58 4.74 -8.05
CA VAL A 68 1.76 4.23 -8.78
C VAL A 68 1.35 3.47 -10.04
N PHE A 69 0.35 2.61 -9.94
CA PHE A 69 -0.15 1.83 -11.08
C PHE A 69 -0.78 2.71 -12.17
N ASP A 70 -1.49 3.76 -11.79
CA ASP A 70 -2.04 4.72 -12.75
C ASP A 70 -0.93 5.46 -13.50
N ARG A 71 0.16 5.80 -12.80
CA ARG A 71 1.33 6.40 -13.44
C ARG A 71 2.03 5.43 -14.38
N ILE A 72 2.18 4.16 -14.02
CA ILE A 72 2.70 3.12 -14.93
C ILE A 72 1.82 3.04 -16.18
N ARG A 73 0.50 3.01 -16.01
CA ARG A 73 -0.46 3.00 -17.13
C ARG A 73 -0.31 4.22 -18.05
N GLU A 74 -0.17 5.41 -17.49
CA GLU A 74 0.03 6.63 -18.26
C GLU A 74 1.34 6.57 -19.05
N ASN A 75 2.43 6.18 -18.40
CA ASN A 75 3.75 6.11 -19.01
C ASN A 75 3.84 5.01 -20.08
N THR A 76 3.14 3.88 -19.92
CA THR A 76 3.06 2.83 -20.97
C THR A 76 2.50 3.37 -22.29
N ARG A 77 1.55 4.29 -22.21
CA ARG A 77 1.00 4.94 -23.41
C ARG A 77 1.91 6.04 -23.97
N ARG A 78 2.63 6.72 -23.10
CA ARG A 78 3.48 7.85 -23.46
C ARG A 78 4.81 7.42 -24.06
N TYR A 79 5.34 6.27 -23.61
CA TYR A 79 6.65 5.73 -23.99
C TYR A 79 6.55 4.27 -24.48
N PRO A 80 5.87 4.01 -25.63
CA PRO A 80 5.55 2.64 -26.05
C PRO A 80 6.77 1.81 -26.50
N LEU A 81 7.92 2.46 -26.72
CA LEU A 81 9.16 1.80 -27.15
C LEU A 81 10.17 1.62 -26.01
N GLU A 82 9.85 2.08 -24.81
CA GLU A 82 10.72 1.96 -23.66
C GLU A 82 10.57 0.56 -23.03
N ASP A 83 11.68 0.02 -22.54
CA ASP A 83 11.66 -1.24 -21.79
C ASP A 83 10.74 -1.12 -20.55
N TYR A 84 9.94 -2.15 -20.30
CA TYR A 84 8.91 -2.12 -19.25
C TYR A 84 9.49 -1.84 -17.85
N GLU A 85 10.66 -2.40 -17.53
CA GLU A 85 11.33 -2.19 -16.24
C GLU A 85 11.78 -0.73 -16.06
N THR A 86 12.36 -0.14 -17.11
CA THR A 86 12.77 1.27 -17.13
C THR A 86 11.56 2.20 -16.98
N LEU A 87 10.48 1.89 -17.68
CA LEU A 87 9.21 2.62 -17.61
C LEU A 87 8.59 2.56 -16.22
N VAL A 88 8.59 1.39 -15.57
CA VAL A 88 8.10 1.23 -14.20
C VAL A 88 8.95 2.00 -13.22
N ASN A 89 10.29 1.91 -13.32
CA ASN A 89 11.20 2.65 -12.45
C ASN A 89 10.99 4.17 -12.57
N ARG A 90 10.83 4.69 -13.79
CA ARG A 90 10.46 6.10 -14.03
C ARG A 90 9.15 6.46 -13.33
N SER A 91 8.12 5.62 -13.48
CA SER A 91 6.81 5.86 -12.90
C SER A 91 6.85 5.92 -11.37
N VAL A 92 7.65 5.05 -10.74
CA VAL A 92 7.88 5.08 -9.29
C VAL A 92 8.59 6.38 -8.88
N LEU A 93 9.65 6.78 -9.57
CA LEU A 93 10.38 8.01 -9.25
C LEU A 93 9.50 9.27 -9.39
N GLU A 94 8.58 9.28 -10.35
CA GLU A 94 7.65 10.39 -10.56
C GLU A 94 6.56 10.48 -9.48
N THR A 95 6.21 9.37 -8.83
CA THR A 95 5.14 9.30 -7.83
C THR A 95 5.63 9.29 -6.38
N VAL A 96 6.88 8.86 -6.14
CA VAL A 96 7.44 8.66 -4.79
C VAL A 96 7.37 9.92 -3.93
N HIS A 97 7.66 11.08 -4.49
CA HIS A 97 7.60 12.34 -3.72
C HIS A 97 6.20 12.64 -3.20
N ARG A 98 5.18 12.39 -4.02
CA ARG A 98 3.78 12.59 -3.63
C ARG A 98 3.36 11.57 -2.57
N SER A 99 3.65 10.29 -2.78
CA SER A 99 3.35 9.22 -1.83
C SER A 99 4.01 9.50 -0.48
N LEU A 100 5.31 9.78 -0.46
CA LEU A 100 6.04 10.08 0.78
C LEU A 100 5.50 11.34 1.47
N ALA A 101 5.23 12.42 0.75
CA ALA A 101 4.69 13.64 1.35
C ALA A 101 3.32 13.40 2.02
N THR A 102 2.43 12.65 1.35
CA THR A 102 1.11 12.32 1.89
C THR A 102 1.23 11.44 3.13
N GLN A 103 2.06 10.40 3.07
CA GLN A 103 2.26 9.46 4.18
C GLN A 103 2.93 10.13 5.37
N LEU A 104 3.99 10.93 5.16
CA LEU A 104 4.66 11.68 6.22
C LEU A 104 3.71 12.65 6.92
N ASN A 105 2.89 13.38 6.15
CA ASN A 105 1.89 14.27 6.74
C ASN A 105 0.90 13.53 7.64
N ALA A 106 0.37 12.39 7.18
CA ALA A 106 -0.50 11.56 7.98
C ALA A 106 0.20 11.01 9.24
N MET A 107 1.46 10.55 9.10
CA MET A 107 2.25 10.06 10.23
C MET A 107 2.51 11.14 11.27
N PHE A 108 2.80 12.38 10.89
CA PHE A 108 2.96 13.49 11.83
C PHE A 108 1.70 13.72 12.66
N VAL A 109 0.53 13.68 12.02
CA VAL A 109 -0.75 13.80 12.73
C VAL A 109 -0.95 12.65 13.71
N LEU A 110 -0.69 11.41 13.27
CA LEU A 110 -0.83 10.23 14.12
C LEU A 110 0.13 10.26 15.32
N VAL A 111 1.39 10.69 15.12
CA VAL A 111 2.35 10.88 16.22
C VAL A 111 1.88 11.93 17.20
N ALA A 112 1.36 13.06 16.73
CA ALA A 112 0.80 14.08 17.60
C ALA A 112 -0.36 13.54 18.43
N ILE A 113 -1.26 12.74 17.85
CA ILE A 113 -2.36 12.11 18.59
C ILE A 113 -1.83 11.03 19.57
N LEU A 114 -0.79 10.27 19.22
CA LEU A 114 -0.17 9.30 20.13
C LEU A 114 0.42 9.96 21.37
N LEU A 115 1.03 11.14 21.22
CA LEU A 115 1.67 11.87 22.31
C LEU A 115 0.68 12.65 23.17
N PHE A 116 -0.32 13.28 22.57
CA PHE A 116 -1.23 14.22 23.24
C PHE A 116 -2.67 13.71 23.33
N GLY A 117 -3.01 12.61 22.66
CA GLY A 117 -4.34 12.01 22.66
C GLY A 117 -4.66 11.23 23.95
N GLY A 118 -5.95 11.00 24.16
CA GLY A 118 -6.44 10.23 25.30
C GLY A 118 -6.07 8.74 25.23
N ALA A 119 -6.02 8.09 26.39
CA ALA A 119 -5.67 6.66 26.49
C ALA A 119 -6.61 5.75 25.68
N SER A 120 -7.89 6.12 25.57
CA SER A 120 -8.92 5.33 24.89
C SER A 120 -8.70 5.13 23.37
N ILE A 121 -7.99 6.05 22.71
CA ILE A 121 -7.73 5.96 21.27
C ILE A 121 -6.28 5.56 20.92
N ARG A 122 -5.45 5.40 21.95
CA ARG A 122 -4.01 5.15 21.75
C ARG A 122 -3.73 3.88 20.97
N HIS A 123 -4.43 2.78 21.28
CA HIS A 123 -4.27 1.51 20.59
C HIS A 123 -4.66 1.62 19.12
N PHE A 124 -5.80 2.25 18.84
CA PHE A 124 -6.29 2.54 17.49
C PHE A 124 -5.26 3.33 16.67
N ILE A 125 -4.72 4.42 17.23
CA ILE A 125 -3.74 5.25 16.53
C ILE A 125 -2.40 4.53 16.33
N ALA A 126 -1.97 3.70 17.28
CA ALA A 126 -0.75 2.90 17.13
C ALA A 126 -0.88 1.89 15.97
N VAL A 127 -2.02 1.22 15.86
CA VAL A 127 -2.30 0.29 14.74
C VAL A 127 -2.32 1.03 13.40
N LEU A 128 -2.96 2.20 13.33
CA LEU A 128 -2.95 3.04 12.13
C LEU A 128 -1.52 3.46 11.74
N PHE A 129 -0.71 3.88 12.71
CA PHE A 129 0.66 4.31 12.45
C PHE A 129 1.52 3.18 11.88
N ILE A 130 1.47 1.99 12.48
CA ILE A 130 2.19 0.80 11.98
C ILE A 130 1.66 0.39 10.60
N GLY A 131 0.35 0.44 10.41
CA GLY A 131 -0.28 0.13 9.13
C GLY A 131 0.13 1.09 8.01
N LEU A 132 0.22 2.40 8.29
CA LEU A 132 0.70 3.38 7.31
C LEU A 132 2.17 3.17 6.96
N LEU A 133 3.01 2.87 7.94
CA LEU A 133 4.43 2.52 7.69
C LEU A 133 4.54 1.30 6.76
N SER A 134 3.78 0.24 7.06
CA SER A 134 3.73 -0.96 6.23
C SER A 134 3.24 -0.65 4.82
N GLY A 135 2.13 0.10 4.68
CA GLY A 135 1.53 0.46 3.40
C GLY A 135 2.46 1.30 2.51
N THR A 136 3.21 2.24 3.09
CA THR A 136 4.22 3.02 2.37
C THR A 136 5.32 2.12 1.80
N TYR A 137 5.76 1.15 2.58
CA TYR A 137 6.76 0.18 2.14
C TYR A 137 6.18 -0.77 1.08
N SER A 138 5.02 -1.35 1.33
CA SER A 138 4.47 -2.42 0.49
C SER A 138 4.02 -1.92 -0.89
N SER A 139 3.53 -0.70 -1.01
CA SER A 139 3.11 -0.12 -2.29
C SER A 139 4.27 -0.02 -3.28
N LEU A 140 5.48 0.34 -2.79
CA LEU A 140 6.68 0.52 -3.61
C LEU A 140 7.49 -0.77 -3.76
N PHE A 141 7.67 -1.54 -2.67
CA PHE A 141 8.60 -2.66 -2.62
C PHE A 141 7.94 -4.04 -2.73
N ASN A 142 6.62 -4.15 -2.61
CA ASN A 142 5.91 -5.40 -2.82
C ASN A 142 5.05 -5.35 -4.08
N ALA A 143 4.14 -4.37 -4.22
CA ALA A 143 3.19 -4.31 -5.32
C ALA A 143 3.90 -4.12 -6.68
N VAL A 144 4.83 -3.17 -6.77
CA VAL A 144 5.53 -2.84 -8.01
C VAL A 144 6.47 -3.95 -8.47
N PRO A 145 7.41 -4.47 -7.64
CA PRO A 145 8.27 -5.58 -8.07
C PRO A 145 7.51 -6.86 -8.43
N LEU A 146 6.40 -7.14 -7.73
CA LEU A 146 5.56 -8.29 -8.05
C LEU A 146 4.92 -8.14 -9.44
N LEU A 147 4.45 -6.94 -9.78
CA LEU A 147 3.91 -6.64 -11.09
C LEU A 147 4.98 -6.82 -12.19
N VAL A 148 6.19 -6.27 -12.00
CA VAL A 148 7.31 -6.40 -12.94
C VAL A 148 7.71 -7.87 -13.12
N ALA A 149 7.84 -8.62 -12.04
CA ALA A 149 8.20 -10.04 -12.09
C ALA A 149 7.16 -10.87 -12.86
N TRP A 150 5.89 -10.54 -12.76
CA TRP A 150 4.83 -11.23 -13.52
C TRP A 150 4.83 -10.86 -14.98
N GLU A 151 5.11 -9.60 -15.33
CA GLU A 151 5.16 -9.16 -16.72
C GLU A 151 6.35 -9.80 -17.45
N LYS A 152 7.54 -9.77 -16.84
CA LYS A 152 8.75 -10.43 -17.41
C LYS A 152 8.58 -11.95 -17.65
N ARG A 153 7.92 -12.66 -16.71
CA ARG A 153 7.67 -14.10 -16.91
C ARG A 153 6.76 -14.40 -18.09
N ALA A 154 5.89 -13.48 -18.42
CA ALA A 154 4.98 -13.68 -19.54
C ALA A 154 5.60 -13.30 -20.90
N GLU A 155 6.57 -12.39 -20.92
CA GLU A 155 7.34 -12.07 -22.12
C GLU A 155 8.34 -13.20 -22.46
N ALA A 156 8.73 -13.99 -21.46
CA ALA A 156 9.67 -15.11 -21.61
C ALA A 156 9.01 -16.46 -21.94
N ALA A 157 7.68 -16.55 -21.90
CA ALA A 157 6.89 -17.78 -22.15
C ALA A 157 6.20 -17.77 -23.50
#